data_9a556d6ad6773ff17f8cf645e4707215
#
_entry.id   9a556d6ad6773ff17f8cf645e4707215
#
_cell.length_a   1.000
_cell.length_b   1.000
_cell.length_c   1.000
_cell.angle_alpha   90.00
_cell.angle_beta   90.00
_cell.angle_gamma   90.00
#
_symmetry.space_group_name_H-M   'P 1'
#
loop_
_entity.id
_entity.type
_entity.pdbx_description
1 polymer ?
#
loop_
_entity_poly.entity_id
_entity_poly.type
_entity_poly.pdbx_seq_one_letter_code
_entity_poly.pdbx_strand_id
1 'polypeptide(L)'
;MSAFFDLINTYRTIAKSEREKGTYFEALCIKFFENEPFYVDLFSKIQTYTEWAKEQNLSGKDTGIDLVATTKDGDFHAIQCKLYDADSKVSKAEIDSFLAAASKTYFKHRIIVSTTTTWSDNALETLESQDPPVTKIDLDVLENSTIDWSLFTEKKEVIFKKKKELREHQSAALTNVKLGLYEQGLERGKLIMACGTGKTFTSLKIAEECAGKGKRVLFLVPSLSLLSQTLTEWTQESKTLLHSYAVCSDKEIGKHKATAIDAVTTLAHELQYPATTDAEKLAQNVEKHHDDDHMTVVFSTY
;
A
#
# COMPACT_ATOMS: atom_id res chain seq x y z
N MET A 1 19.89 -11.78 -5.19
CA MET A 1 18.84 -11.02 -5.88
C MET A 1 17.51 -11.52 -5.37
N SER A 2 16.45 -10.71 -5.40
CA SER A 2 15.14 -11.18 -4.91
C SER A 2 14.44 -12.08 -5.92
N ALA A 3 13.52 -12.92 -5.45
CA ALA A 3 12.73 -13.78 -6.34
C ALA A 3 11.90 -12.98 -7.37
N PHE A 4 11.41 -11.79 -6.98
CA PHE A 4 10.69 -10.90 -7.88
C PHE A 4 11.61 -10.36 -8.98
N PHE A 5 12.82 -9.94 -8.63
CA PHE A 5 13.81 -9.48 -9.60
C PHE A 5 14.20 -10.58 -10.61
N ASP A 6 14.37 -11.81 -10.13
CA ASP A 6 14.68 -12.95 -11.00
C ASP A 6 13.51 -13.26 -11.95
N LEU A 7 12.26 -13.14 -11.47
CA LEU A 7 11.05 -13.29 -12.30
C LEU A 7 11.00 -12.20 -13.39
N ILE A 8 11.22 -10.93 -13.05
CA ILE A 8 11.27 -9.83 -14.02
C ILE A 8 12.36 -10.05 -15.08
N ASN A 9 13.55 -10.50 -14.67
CA ASN A 9 14.63 -10.79 -15.62
C ASN A 9 14.30 -11.97 -16.54
N THR A 10 13.57 -12.95 -16.05
CA THR A 10 13.04 -14.04 -16.88
C THR A 10 12.13 -13.48 -17.96
N TYR A 11 11.17 -12.62 -17.62
CA TYR A 11 10.28 -11.98 -18.59
C TYR A 11 11.02 -11.09 -19.60
N ARG A 12 12.03 -10.34 -19.15
CA ARG A 12 12.89 -9.56 -20.06
C ARG A 12 13.59 -10.44 -21.10
N THR A 13 14.00 -11.65 -20.71
CA THR A 13 14.73 -12.58 -21.57
C THR A 13 13.82 -13.28 -22.59
N ILE A 14 12.61 -13.67 -22.18
CA ILE A 14 11.69 -14.44 -23.04
C ILE A 14 10.85 -13.57 -23.95
N ALA A 15 10.61 -12.32 -23.60
CA ALA A 15 9.79 -11.38 -24.37
C ALA A 15 10.46 -11.02 -25.70
N LYS A 16 9.68 -11.03 -26.78
CA LYS A 16 10.11 -10.76 -28.14
C LYS A 16 10.05 -9.28 -28.53
N SER A 17 9.42 -8.46 -27.70
CA SER A 17 9.25 -7.02 -27.93
C SER A 17 9.07 -6.25 -26.62
N GLU A 18 9.31 -4.93 -26.64
CA GLU A 18 9.08 -4.06 -25.47
C GLU A 18 7.60 -4.07 -25.06
N ARG A 19 6.68 -4.14 -26.03
CA ARG A 19 5.25 -4.26 -25.74
C ARG A 19 4.92 -5.53 -24.98
N GLU A 20 5.53 -6.65 -25.33
CA GLU A 20 5.31 -7.95 -24.64
C GLU A 20 5.87 -7.90 -23.22
N LYS A 21 7.04 -7.26 -23.02
CA LYS A 21 7.60 -7.00 -21.67
C LYS A 21 6.61 -6.19 -20.80
N GLY A 22 6.04 -5.11 -21.37
CA GLY A 22 5.02 -4.30 -20.70
C GLY A 22 3.82 -5.13 -20.29
N THR A 23 3.27 -5.93 -21.21
CA THR A 23 2.11 -6.80 -20.93
C THR A 23 2.37 -7.81 -19.82
N TYR A 24 3.55 -8.42 -19.78
CA TYR A 24 3.92 -9.31 -18.66
C TYR A 24 3.97 -8.56 -17.33
N PHE A 25 4.51 -7.35 -17.31
CA PHE A 25 4.58 -6.57 -16.07
C PHE A 25 3.21 -6.09 -15.62
N GLU A 26 2.34 -5.66 -16.53
CA GLU A 26 0.94 -5.33 -16.23
C GLU A 26 0.21 -6.51 -15.60
N ALA A 27 0.40 -7.74 -16.13
CA ALA A 27 -0.19 -8.94 -15.57
C ALA A 27 0.32 -9.22 -14.13
N LEU A 28 1.61 -8.99 -13.85
CA LEU A 28 2.16 -9.09 -12.49
C LEU A 28 1.58 -8.02 -11.55
N CYS A 29 1.40 -6.79 -12.03
CA CYS A 29 0.76 -5.72 -11.27
C CYS A 29 -0.69 -6.06 -10.94
N ILE A 30 -1.46 -6.63 -11.86
CA ILE A 30 -2.82 -7.12 -11.58
C ILE A 30 -2.77 -8.15 -10.46
N LYS A 31 -1.86 -9.15 -10.53
CA LYS A 31 -1.73 -10.16 -9.48
C LYS A 31 -1.32 -9.57 -8.14
N PHE A 32 -0.45 -8.58 -8.13
CA PHE A 32 -0.11 -7.85 -6.91
C PHE A 32 -1.34 -7.21 -6.27
N PHE A 33 -2.09 -6.40 -7.02
CA PHE A 33 -3.27 -5.70 -6.50
C PHE A 33 -4.43 -6.63 -6.11
N GLU A 34 -4.59 -7.75 -6.81
CA GLU A 34 -5.61 -8.78 -6.50
C GLU A 34 -5.29 -9.59 -5.24
N ASN A 35 -4.04 -9.56 -4.74
CA ASN A 35 -3.59 -10.46 -3.68
C ASN A 35 -2.94 -9.74 -2.48
N GLU A 36 -2.51 -8.49 -2.62
CA GLU A 36 -1.97 -7.73 -1.49
C GLU A 36 -3.11 -7.29 -0.57
N PRO A 37 -3.10 -7.66 0.72
CA PRO A 37 -4.27 -7.55 1.61
C PRO A 37 -4.91 -6.17 1.67
N PHE A 38 -4.12 -5.10 1.68
CA PHE A 38 -4.66 -3.73 1.66
C PHE A 38 -5.48 -3.46 0.40
N TYR A 39 -4.96 -3.83 -0.77
CA TYR A 39 -5.63 -3.57 -2.04
C TYR A 39 -6.84 -4.49 -2.26
N VAL A 40 -6.80 -5.72 -1.75
CA VAL A 40 -7.94 -6.63 -1.70
C VAL A 40 -9.09 -6.03 -0.89
N ASP A 41 -8.78 -5.33 0.20
CA ASP A 41 -9.81 -4.61 0.98
C ASP A 41 -10.33 -3.37 0.24
N LEU A 42 -9.47 -2.65 -0.46
CA LEU A 42 -9.81 -1.40 -1.14
C LEU A 42 -10.55 -1.62 -2.47
N PHE A 43 -10.10 -2.56 -3.29
CA PHE A 43 -10.56 -2.71 -4.67
C PHE A 43 -11.58 -3.84 -4.83
N SER A 44 -12.61 -3.59 -5.63
CA SER A 44 -13.59 -4.59 -6.08
C SER A 44 -13.20 -5.21 -7.42
N LYS A 45 -12.44 -4.49 -8.26
CA LYS A 45 -12.04 -4.94 -9.59
C LYS A 45 -10.77 -4.25 -10.05
N ILE A 46 -9.91 -4.98 -10.76
CA ILE A 46 -8.76 -4.46 -11.47
C ILE A 46 -8.78 -5.00 -12.89
N GLN A 47 -8.54 -4.14 -13.88
CA GLN A 47 -8.59 -4.52 -15.29
C GLN A 47 -7.69 -3.62 -16.13
N THR A 48 -7.41 -4.02 -17.36
CA THR A 48 -6.69 -3.17 -18.31
C THR A 48 -7.50 -1.91 -18.65
N TYR A 49 -6.81 -0.82 -18.96
CA TYR A 49 -7.48 0.43 -19.40
C TYR A 49 -8.43 0.17 -20.57
N THR A 50 -8.04 -0.67 -21.52
CA THR A 50 -8.85 -1.00 -22.70
C THR A 50 -10.17 -1.69 -22.31
N GLU A 51 -10.14 -2.64 -21.38
CA GLU A 51 -11.34 -3.33 -20.89
C GLU A 51 -12.25 -2.36 -20.14
N TRP A 52 -11.68 -1.57 -19.22
CA TRP A 52 -12.42 -0.57 -18.47
C TRP A 52 -13.06 0.50 -19.38
N ALA A 53 -12.29 1.04 -20.34
CA ALA A 53 -12.79 2.06 -21.26
C ALA A 53 -13.97 1.53 -22.11
N LYS A 54 -13.91 0.27 -22.54
CA LYS A 54 -15.00 -0.39 -23.23
C LYS A 54 -16.27 -0.48 -22.37
N GLU A 55 -16.13 -0.84 -21.10
CA GLU A 55 -17.26 -0.89 -20.16
C GLU A 55 -17.87 0.49 -19.90
N GLN A 56 -17.04 1.55 -19.91
CA GLN A 56 -17.49 2.93 -19.74
C GLN A 56 -17.95 3.60 -21.06
N ASN A 57 -17.98 2.87 -22.18
CA ASN A 57 -18.26 3.42 -23.51
C ASN A 57 -17.30 4.55 -23.92
N LEU A 58 -16.04 4.48 -23.49
CA LEU A 58 -14.96 5.41 -23.83
C LEU A 58 -14.06 4.82 -24.92
N SER A 59 -13.25 5.69 -25.53
CA SER A 59 -12.20 5.25 -26.45
C SER A 59 -11.13 4.46 -25.71
N GLY A 60 -10.89 3.21 -26.08
CA GLY A 60 -9.82 2.37 -25.55
C GLY A 60 -8.43 2.66 -26.14
N LYS A 61 -8.20 3.84 -26.77
CA LYS A 61 -6.87 4.21 -27.25
C LYS A 61 -5.92 4.36 -26.07
N ASP A 62 -4.70 3.88 -26.28
CA ASP A 62 -3.59 4.08 -25.35
C ASP A 62 -3.44 5.56 -25.00
N THR A 63 -3.56 5.87 -23.73
CA THR A 63 -3.48 7.23 -23.17
C THR A 63 -2.36 7.36 -22.15
N GLY A 64 -1.53 6.31 -21.98
CA GLY A 64 -0.52 6.23 -20.93
C GLY A 64 -1.07 5.73 -19.58
N ILE A 65 -2.30 5.22 -19.56
CA ILE A 65 -2.88 4.49 -18.43
C ILE A 65 -2.92 3.01 -18.82
N ASP A 66 -2.29 2.16 -18.04
CA ASP A 66 -2.18 0.74 -18.32
C ASP A 66 -3.34 -0.05 -17.68
N LEU A 67 -3.62 0.22 -16.39
CA LEU A 67 -4.68 -0.45 -15.66
C LEU A 67 -5.62 0.56 -14.99
N VAL A 68 -6.83 0.10 -14.68
CA VAL A 68 -7.79 0.83 -13.85
C VAL A 68 -8.28 -0.10 -12.74
N ALA A 69 -8.18 0.38 -11.50
CA ALA A 69 -8.79 -0.25 -10.35
C ALA A 69 -10.10 0.45 -9.98
N THR A 70 -11.14 -0.32 -9.69
CA THR A 70 -12.41 0.16 -9.16
C THR A 70 -12.44 -0.14 -7.67
N THR A 71 -12.67 0.86 -6.83
CA THR A 71 -12.83 0.66 -5.39
C THR A 71 -14.17 -0.02 -5.08
N LYS A 72 -14.33 -0.53 -3.85
CA LYS A 72 -15.63 -1.03 -3.36
C LYS A 72 -16.71 0.07 -3.32
N ASP A 73 -16.29 1.34 -3.29
CA ASP A 73 -17.17 2.51 -3.37
C ASP A 73 -17.54 2.94 -4.79
N GLY A 74 -16.91 2.33 -5.81
CA GLY A 74 -17.13 2.64 -7.21
C GLY A 74 -16.25 3.74 -7.78
N ASP A 75 -15.32 4.29 -6.99
CA ASP A 75 -14.32 5.25 -7.47
C ASP A 75 -13.27 4.56 -8.34
N PHE A 76 -12.74 5.28 -9.34
CA PHE A 76 -11.70 4.75 -10.23
C PHE A 76 -10.31 5.29 -9.87
N HIS A 77 -9.34 4.39 -9.82
CA HIS A 77 -7.93 4.71 -9.67
C HIS A 77 -7.20 4.37 -10.98
N ALA A 78 -6.52 5.36 -11.56
CA ALA A 78 -5.68 5.15 -12.75
C ALA A 78 -4.31 4.61 -12.34
N ILE A 79 -3.81 3.60 -13.05
CA ILE A 79 -2.54 2.93 -12.72
C ILE A 79 -1.65 2.94 -13.97
N GLN A 80 -0.40 3.34 -13.81
CA GLN A 80 0.66 3.18 -14.80
C GLN A 80 1.69 2.17 -14.31
N CYS A 81 2.08 1.23 -15.19
CA CYS A 81 3.04 0.17 -14.93
C CYS A 81 4.31 0.41 -15.76
N LYS A 82 5.46 0.62 -15.12
CA LYS A 82 6.73 0.90 -15.79
C LYS A 82 7.77 -0.16 -15.47
N LEU A 83 8.10 -0.95 -16.47
CA LEU A 83 9.19 -1.92 -16.41
C LEU A 83 10.51 -1.24 -16.81
N TYR A 84 11.31 -0.86 -15.85
CA TYR A 84 12.62 -0.26 -16.01
C TYR A 84 13.75 -1.30 -15.91
N ASP A 85 14.86 -1.04 -16.59
CA ASP A 85 16.11 -1.76 -16.32
C ASP A 85 16.68 -1.36 -14.95
N ALA A 86 17.51 -2.22 -14.36
CA ALA A 86 18.00 -2.10 -12.98
C ALA A 86 18.64 -0.74 -12.65
N ASP A 87 19.34 -0.14 -13.62
CA ASP A 87 20.06 1.14 -13.45
C ASP A 87 19.22 2.35 -13.93
N SER A 88 17.98 2.14 -14.34
CA SER A 88 17.13 3.19 -14.85
C SER A 88 16.59 4.08 -13.74
N LYS A 89 16.39 5.37 -14.10
CA LYS A 89 15.85 6.39 -13.21
C LYS A 89 14.54 6.92 -13.77
N VAL A 90 13.47 6.91 -12.97
CA VAL A 90 12.20 7.51 -13.39
C VAL A 90 12.37 9.02 -13.53
N SER A 91 12.08 9.53 -14.71
CA SER A 91 12.17 10.96 -15.03
C SER A 91 10.79 11.65 -14.97
N LYS A 92 10.80 12.98 -14.77
CA LYS A 92 9.59 13.80 -14.83
C LYS A 92 8.80 13.59 -16.13
N ALA A 93 9.47 13.60 -17.28
CA ALA A 93 8.83 13.50 -18.60
C ALA A 93 8.03 12.19 -18.76
N GLU A 94 8.49 11.11 -18.12
CA GLU A 94 7.83 9.81 -18.21
C GLU A 94 6.52 9.74 -17.42
N ILE A 95 6.39 10.56 -16.37
CA ILE A 95 5.17 10.60 -15.56
C ILE A 95 4.19 11.71 -15.99
N ASP A 96 4.67 12.77 -16.65
CA ASP A 96 3.82 13.90 -17.09
C ASP A 96 2.67 13.45 -18.02
N SER A 97 2.95 12.52 -18.95
CA SER A 97 1.92 11.98 -19.86
C SER A 97 0.83 11.21 -19.12
N PHE A 98 1.23 10.42 -18.13
CA PHE A 98 0.28 9.70 -17.27
C PHE A 98 -0.54 10.66 -16.40
N LEU A 99 0.10 11.65 -15.78
CA LEU A 99 -0.60 12.64 -14.97
C LEU A 99 -1.63 13.43 -15.79
N ALA A 100 -1.29 13.79 -17.02
CA ALA A 100 -2.19 14.45 -17.95
C ALA A 100 -3.36 13.54 -18.35
N ALA A 101 -3.12 12.29 -18.71
CA ALA A 101 -4.15 11.33 -19.07
C ALA A 101 -5.10 11.03 -17.89
N ALA A 102 -4.54 10.87 -16.70
CA ALA A 102 -5.25 10.56 -15.45
C ALA A 102 -5.80 11.81 -14.73
N SER A 103 -5.80 12.99 -15.37
CA SER A 103 -6.41 14.22 -14.82
C SER A 103 -7.93 14.27 -14.97
N LYS A 104 -8.55 13.29 -15.62
CA LYS A 104 -10.01 13.24 -15.82
C LYS A 104 -10.72 13.11 -14.48
N THR A 105 -11.83 13.83 -14.32
CA THR A 105 -12.60 13.97 -13.07
C THR A 105 -13.14 12.68 -12.49
N TYR A 106 -13.25 11.64 -13.30
CA TYR A 106 -13.69 10.31 -12.86
C TYR A 106 -12.57 9.50 -12.16
N PHE A 107 -11.29 9.85 -12.34
CA PHE A 107 -10.22 9.27 -11.55
C PHE A 107 -10.06 10.02 -10.23
N LYS A 108 -10.18 9.31 -9.12
CA LYS A 108 -10.08 9.87 -7.77
C LYS A 108 -8.70 9.66 -7.15
N HIS A 109 -7.90 8.79 -7.74
CA HIS A 109 -6.53 8.51 -7.31
C HIS A 109 -5.69 8.04 -8.48
N ARG A 110 -4.37 8.17 -8.36
CA ARG A 110 -3.39 7.74 -9.35
C ARG A 110 -2.35 6.85 -8.69
N ILE A 111 -1.89 5.82 -9.37
CA ILE A 111 -0.85 4.91 -8.88
C ILE A 111 0.21 4.75 -9.98
N ILE A 112 1.48 4.88 -9.61
CA ILE A 112 2.59 4.58 -10.51
C ILE A 112 3.35 3.39 -9.92
N VAL A 113 3.42 2.30 -10.68
CA VAL A 113 4.16 1.09 -10.34
C VAL A 113 5.44 1.04 -11.15
N SER A 114 6.58 0.87 -10.51
CA SER A 114 7.91 0.90 -11.13
C SER A 114 8.79 -0.25 -10.65
N THR A 115 9.57 -0.83 -11.56
CA THR A 115 10.60 -1.84 -11.21
C THR A 115 11.95 -1.21 -10.85
N THR A 116 12.00 0.09 -10.57
CA THR A 116 13.18 0.77 -10.01
C THR A 116 12.80 1.56 -8.76
N THR A 117 13.74 1.66 -7.82
CA THR A 117 13.63 2.52 -6.63
C THR A 117 14.21 3.91 -6.88
N THR A 118 14.85 4.14 -8.02
CA THR A 118 15.54 5.40 -8.33
C THR A 118 14.60 6.35 -9.08
N TRP A 119 14.32 7.50 -8.47
CA TRP A 119 13.50 8.58 -9.03
C TRP A 119 14.33 9.87 -9.14
N SER A 120 14.08 10.69 -10.16
CA SER A 120 14.69 12.01 -10.22
C SER A 120 14.05 12.98 -9.24
N ASP A 121 14.80 13.97 -8.73
CA ASP A 121 14.25 14.97 -7.81
C ASP A 121 13.06 15.69 -8.44
N ASN A 122 13.15 16.05 -9.72
CA ASN A 122 12.04 16.65 -10.46
C ASN A 122 10.82 15.73 -10.61
N ALA A 123 11.02 14.39 -10.68
CA ALA A 123 9.92 13.44 -10.69
C ALA A 123 9.23 13.39 -9.33
N LEU A 124 9.99 13.31 -8.24
CA LEU A 124 9.46 13.33 -6.88
C LEU A 124 8.71 14.62 -6.59
N GLU A 125 9.30 15.78 -6.90
CA GLU A 125 8.65 17.09 -6.76
C GLU A 125 7.34 17.19 -7.57
N THR A 126 7.29 16.56 -8.76
CA THR A 126 6.08 16.54 -9.59
C THR A 126 4.95 15.71 -8.94
N LEU A 127 5.28 14.68 -8.16
CA LEU A 127 4.28 13.88 -7.45
C LEU A 127 3.71 14.59 -6.22
N GLU A 128 4.41 15.59 -5.71
CA GLU A 128 3.93 16.38 -4.58
C GLU A 128 2.70 17.21 -4.95
N SER A 129 1.80 17.37 -4.00
CA SER A 129 0.63 18.24 -4.13
C SER A 129 -0.26 17.99 -5.35
N GLN A 130 -0.28 16.75 -5.86
CA GLN A 130 -1.16 16.38 -6.97
C GLN A 130 -2.63 16.25 -6.52
N ASP A 131 -3.55 16.75 -7.36
CA ASP A 131 -4.99 16.52 -7.25
C ASP A 131 -5.51 15.95 -8.58
N PRO A 132 -6.04 14.71 -8.63
CA PRO A 132 -6.06 13.69 -7.56
C PRO A 132 -4.67 13.29 -7.06
N PRO A 133 -4.55 12.77 -5.81
CA PRO A 133 -3.26 12.37 -5.25
C PRO A 133 -2.62 11.18 -5.99
N VAL A 134 -1.32 11.02 -5.84
CA VAL A 134 -0.53 9.94 -6.47
C VAL A 134 0.11 9.06 -5.40
N THR A 135 0.02 7.75 -5.57
CA THR A 135 0.78 6.75 -4.80
C THR A 135 1.89 6.18 -5.67
N LYS A 136 3.09 6.10 -5.12
CA LYS A 136 4.25 5.46 -5.73
C LYS A 136 4.41 4.05 -5.18
N ILE A 137 4.47 3.06 -6.06
CA ILE A 137 4.81 1.67 -5.75
C ILE A 137 6.07 1.34 -6.53
N ASP A 138 7.16 1.12 -5.83
CA ASP A 138 8.45 0.80 -6.44
C ASP A 138 8.84 -0.68 -6.23
N LEU A 139 10.03 -1.03 -6.69
CA LEU A 139 10.55 -2.40 -6.64
C LEU A 139 10.50 -2.98 -5.22
N ASP A 140 10.90 -2.20 -4.21
CA ASP A 140 10.95 -2.68 -2.82
C ASP A 140 9.58 -3.11 -2.31
N VAL A 141 8.52 -2.40 -2.70
CA VAL A 141 7.14 -2.73 -2.33
C VAL A 141 6.71 -4.06 -2.95
N LEU A 142 7.00 -4.25 -4.24
CA LEU A 142 6.66 -5.47 -4.97
C LEU A 142 7.41 -6.69 -4.42
N GLU A 143 8.70 -6.53 -4.11
CA GLU A 143 9.54 -7.59 -3.52
C GLU A 143 9.08 -7.98 -2.10
N ASN A 144 8.65 -7.00 -1.32
CA ASN A 144 8.20 -7.21 0.06
C ASN A 144 6.71 -7.53 0.19
N SER A 145 5.99 -7.72 -0.93
CA SER A 145 4.59 -8.15 -0.91
C SER A 145 4.38 -9.50 -0.23
N THR A 146 3.12 -9.82 0.09
CA THR A 146 2.75 -11.12 0.68
C THR A 146 2.93 -12.29 -0.27
N ILE A 147 3.06 -12.04 -1.57
CA ILE A 147 3.20 -13.06 -2.62
C ILE A 147 4.58 -13.71 -2.55
N ASP A 148 4.62 -15.04 -2.60
CA ASP A 148 5.86 -15.78 -2.82
C ASP A 148 6.20 -15.82 -4.31
N TRP A 149 6.92 -14.81 -4.78
CA TRP A 149 7.31 -14.68 -6.18
C TRP A 149 8.22 -15.81 -6.67
N SER A 150 8.90 -16.55 -5.78
CA SER A 150 9.74 -17.70 -6.15
C SER A 150 8.92 -18.88 -6.64
N LEU A 151 7.66 -18.98 -6.22
CA LEU A 151 6.72 -20.04 -6.60
C LEU A 151 5.67 -19.54 -7.60
N PHE A 152 5.75 -18.26 -8.00
CA PHE A 152 4.79 -17.67 -8.92
C PHE A 152 4.86 -18.29 -10.31
N THR A 153 3.68 -18.61 -10.86
CA THR A 153 3.50 -18.99 -12.26
C THR A 153 2.16 -18.43 -12.75
N GLU A 154 2.11 -17.87 -13.96
CA GLU A 154 0.92 -17.23 -14.52
C GLU A 154 -0.36 -18.08 -14.51
N LYS A 155 -0.20 -19.40 -14.57
CA LYS A 155 -1.30 -20.36 -14.71
C LYS A 155 -1.75 -21.01 -13.41
N LYS A 156 -1.13 -20.67 -12.27
CA LYS A 156 -1.44 -21.27 -10.97
C LYS A 156 -1.95 -20.21 -10.00
N GLU A 157 -2.63 -20.66 -8.97
CA GLU A 157 -3.00 -19.82 -7.84
C GLU A 157 -1.75 -19.19 -7.19
N VAL A 158 -1.90 -17.98 -6.72
CA VAL A 158 -0.83 -17.25 -6.02
C VAL A 158 -0.54 -17.95 -4.70
N ILE A 159 0.74 -18.19 -4.43
CA ILE A 159 1.21 -18.73 -3.15
C ILE A 159 1.71 -17.56 -2.30
N PHE A 160 1.31 -17.56 -1.03
CA PHE A 160 1.66 -16.50 -0.08
C PHE A 160 2.83 -16.92 0.79
N LYS A 161 3.63 -15.94 1.18
CA LYS A 161 4.68 -16.10 2.20
C LYS A 161 4.05 -16.52 3.54
N LYS A 162 4.78 -17.31 4.32
CA LYS A 162 4.32 -17.69 5.66
C LYS A 162 4.28 -16.47 6.58
N LYS A 163 3.15 -16.24 7.25
CA LYS A 163 3.01 -15.17 8.25
C LYS A 163 3.92 -15.39 9.46
N LYS A 164 4.34 -14.30 10.08
CA LYS A 164 5.16 -14.31 11.30
C LYS A 164 4.43 -14.96 12.47
N GLU A 165 5.21 -15.60 13.33
CA GLU A 165 4.74 -16.14 14.61
C GLU A 165 5.34 -15.35 15.77
N LEU A 166 4.62 -15.26 16.90
CA LEU A 166 5.09 -14.58 18.09
C LEU A 166 6.33 -15.28 18.65
N ARG A 167 7.35 -14.49 18.94
CA ARG A 167 8.49 -14.94 19.73
C ARG A 167 8.12 -14.98 21.21
N GLU A 168 8.91 -15.68 22.03
CA GLU A 168 8.65 -15.86 23.47
C GLU A 168 8.42 -14.53 24.21
N HIS A 169 9.28 -13.53 24.03
CA HIS A 169 9.14 -12.22 24.67
C HIS A 169 7.89 -11.43 24.18
N GLN A 170 7.47 -11.64 22.93
CA GLN A 170 6.24 -11.03 22.38
C GLN A 170 5.00 -11.72 22.96
N SER A 171 5.04 -13.04 23.11
CA SER A 171 3.97 -13.81 23.75
C SER A 171 3.82 -13.41 25.22
N ALA A 172 4.95 -13.22 25.95
CA ALA A 172 4.94 -12.74 27.32
C ALA A 172 4.35 -11.31 27.42
N ALA A 173 4.70 -10.42 26.48
CA ALA A 173 4.14 -9.07 26.40
C ALA A 173 2.62 -9.11 26.21
N LEU A 174 2.12 -9.92 25.27
CA LEU A 174 0.68 -10.10 25.02
C LEU A 174 -0.04 -10.61 26.26
N THR A 175 0.51 -11.63 26.93
CA THR A 175 -0.05 -12.18 28.18
C THR A 175 -0.16 -11.11 29.28
N ASN A 176 0.89 -10.29 29.46
CA ASN A 176 0.89 -9.21 30.46
C ASN A 176 -0.12 -8.11 30.14
N VAL A 177 -0.32 -7.78 28.85
CA VAL A 177 -1.36 -6.82 28.45
C VAL A 177 -2.76 -7.36 28.75
N LYS A 178 -3.02 -8.64 28.44
CA LYS A 178 -4.30 -9.30 28.76
C LYS A 178 -4.57 -9.32 30.27
N LEU A 179 -3.57 -9.70 31.07
CA LEU A 179 -3.67 -9.68 32.53
C LEU A 179 -4.06 -8.28 33.03
N GLY A 180 -3.37 -7.24 32.56
CA GLY A 180 -3.65 -5.87 32.97
C GLY A 180 -5.05 -5.39 32.59
N LEU A 181 -5.43 -5.54 31.32
CA LEU A 181 -6.68 -4.99 30.80
C LEU A 181 -7.90 -5.80 31.23
N TYR A 182 -7.85 -7.15 31.20
CA TYR A 182 -9.04 -7.98 31.42
C TYR A 182 -9.17 -8.51 32.86
N GLU A 183 -8.05 -8.91 33.48
CA GLU A 183 -8.12 -9.50 34.82
C GLU A 183 -8.01 -8.44 35.91
N GLN A 184 -7.18 -7.40 35.70
CA GLN A 184 -7.00 -6.32 36.67
C GLN A 184 -7.90 -5.11 36.38
N GLY A 185 -8.62 -5.08 35.25
CA GLY A 185 -9.54 -4.01 34.88
C GLY A 185 -8.86 -2.66 34.59
N LEU A 186 -7.59 -2.66 34.19
CA LEU A 186 -6.88 -1.44 33.85
C LEU A 186 -7.37 -0.88 32.52
N GLU A 187 -7.67 0.41 32.47
CA GLU A 187 -8.12 1.09 31.25
C GLU A 187 -6.95 1.47 30.31
N ARG A 188 -5.73 1.45 30.82
CA ARG A 188 -4.51 1.82 30.08
C ARG A 188 -3.28 1.11 30.61
N GLY A 189 -2.28 0.95 29.74
CA GLY A 189 -1.00 0.36 30.09
C GLY A 189 0.15 1.00 29.34
N LYS A 190 1.37 0.65 29.71
CA LYS A 190 2.59 1.04 29.03
C LYS A 190 3.39 -0.22 28.70
N LEU A 191 3.61 -0.48 27.42
CA LEU A 191 4.46 -1.57 26.93
C LEU A 191 5.83 -1.02 26.56
N ILE A 192 6.87 -1.49 27.24
CA ILE A 192 8.26 -1.08 27.00
C ILE A 192 8.98 -2.27 26.36
N MET A 193 9.46 -2.07 25.13
CA MET A 193 10.22 -3.06 24.37
C MET A 193 11.45 -2.40 23.73
N ALA A 194 12.57 -3.11 23.67
CA ALA A 194 13.79 -2.63 23.01
C ALA A 194 13.60 -2.40 21.50
N CYS A 195 14.48 -1.60 20.87
CA CYS A 195 14.48 -1.45 19.41
C CYS A 195 14.77 -2.81 18.75
N GLY A 196 14.15 -3.06 17.57
CA GLY A 196 14.35 -4.31 16.82
C GLY A 196 13.64 -5.55 17.37
N THR A 197 12.92 -5.48 18.48
CA THR A 197 12.22 -6.63 19.08
C THR A 197 10.85 -6.91 18.50
N GLY A 198 10.44 -6.18 17.43
CA GLY A 198 9.16 -6.38 16.73
C GLY A 198 7.97 -5.74 17.44
N LYS A 199 8.13 -4.50 17.95
CA LYS A 199 7.04 -3.74 18.58
C LYS A 199 5.79 -3.64 17.69
N THR A 200 5.96 -3.36 16.40
CA THR A 200 4.86 -3.21 15.43
C THR A 200 4.05 -4.50 15.29
N PHE A 201 4.73 -5.64 15.17
CA PHE A 201 4.05 -6.94 15.12
C PHE A 201 3.37 -7.29 16.46
N THR A 202 4.02 -6.99 17.59
CA THR A 202 3.42 -7.21 18.91
C THR A 202 2.18 -6.35 19.11
N SER A 203 2.20 -5.08 18.67
CA SER A 203 1.02 -4.20 18.76
C SER A 203 -0.15 -4.69 17.89
N LEU A 204 0.13 -5.25 16.71
CA LEU A 204 -0.90 -5.93 15.91
C LEU A 204 -1.56 -7.08 16.71
N LYS A 205 -0.75 -7.96 17.31
CA LYS A 205 -1.28 -9.11 18.05
C LYS A 205 -2.05 -8.69 19.30
N ILE A 206 -1.67 -7.59 19.93
CA ILE A 206 -2.46 -6.98 21.03
C ILE A 206 -3.80 -6.46 20.48
N ALA A 207 -3.81 -5.76 19.35
CA ALA A 207 -5.04 -5.25 18.75
C ALA A 207 -5.99 -6.40 18.33
N GLU A 208 -5.47 -7.46 17.71
CA GLU A 208 -6.25 -8.65 17.36
C GLU A 208 -6.88 -9.32 18.58
N GLU A 209 -6.16 -9.38 19.68
CA GLU A 209 -6.62 -10.05 20.91
C GLU A 209 -7.56 -9.15 21.73
N CYS A 210 -7.28 -7.85 21.80
CA CYS A 210 -8.05 -6.92 22.63
C CYS A 210 -9.27 -6.32 21.92
N ALA A 211 -9.18 -6.08 20.62
CA ALA A 211 -10.29 -5.61 19.80
C ALA A 211 -10.84 -6.74 18.93
N GLY A 212 -10.07 -7.20 17.95
CA GLY A 212 -10.48 -8.28 17.08
C GLY A 212 -11.60 -7.89 16.10
N LYS A 213 -12.32 -8.88 15.61
CA LYS A 213 -13.42 -8.72 14.65
C LYS A 213 -14.54 -7.84 15.19
N GLY A 214 -15.15 -7.04 14.30
CA GLY A 214 -16.27 -6.16 14.63
C GLY A 214 -15.91 -5.00 15.56
N LYS A 215 -14.62 -4.71 15.75
CA LYS A 215 -14.16 -3.60 16.61
C LYS A 215 -13.30 -2.60 15.83
N ARG A 216 -13.17 -1.41 16.42
CA ARG A 216 -12.43 -0.29 15.86
C ARG A 216 -11.16 -0.03 16.66
N VAL A 217 -10.06 0.21 15.97
CA VAL A 217 -8.74 0.51 16.54
C VAL A 217 -8.25 1.83 15.95
N LEU A 218 -7.79 2.74 16.79
CA LEU A 218 -7.02 3.91 16.37
C LEU A 218 -5.56 3.67 16.73
N PHE A 219 -4.70 3.67 15.70
CA PHE A 219 -3.27 3.49 15.86
C PHE A 219 -2.54 4.79 15.50
N LEU A 220 -1.85 5.37 16.47
CA LEU A 220 -1.17 6.66 16.33
C LEU A 220 0.35 6.49 16.26
N VAL A 221 0.98 7.15 15.30
CA VAL A 221 2.43 7.14 15.10
C VAL A 221 3.00 8.55 14.93
N PRO A 222 4.30 8.76 15.23
CA PRO A 222 4.90 10.09 15.18
C PRO A 222 5.30 10.55 13.77
N SER A 223 5.27 9.68 12.75
CA SER A 223 5.70 10.05 11.40
C SER A 223 5.01 9.23 10.30
N LEU A 224 4.98 9.77 9.09
CA LEU A 224 4.45 9.09 7.89
C LEU A 224 5.24 7.80 7.56
N SER A 225 6.55 7.80 7.76
CA SER A 225 7.39 6.61 7.56
C SER A 225 6.96 5.46 8.48
N LEU A 226 6.73 5.75 9.77
CA LEU A 226 6.22 4.75 10.71
C LEU A 226 4.77 4.36 10.41
N LEU A 227 3.96 5.27 9.87
CA LEU A 227 2.60 4.96 9.43
C LEU A 227 2.63 3.95 8.29
N SER A 228 3.40 4.23 7.23
CA SER A 228 3.56 3.32 6.09
C SER A 228 4.07 1.95 6.53
N GLN A 229 5.16 1.91 7.31
CA GLN A 229 5.72 0.67 7.83
C GLN A 229 4.71 -0.12 8.68
N THR A 230 3.99 0.56 9.57
CA THR A 230 3.03 -0.11 10.46
C THR A 230 1.84 -0.65 9.68
N LEU A 231 1.28 0.15 8.79
CA LEU A 231 0.14 -0.26 7.97
C LEU A 231 0.51 -1.47 7.11
N THR A 232 1.68 -1.46 6.46
CA THR A 232 2.19 -2.60 5.69
C THR A 232 2.31 -3.85 6.57
N GLU A 233 3.00 -3.77 7.69
CA GLU A 233 3.21 -4.93 8.57
C GLU A 233 1.88 -5.46 9.13
N TRP A 234 0.93 -4.59 9.49
CA TRP A 234 -0.35 -5.01 10.02
C TRP A 234 -1.22 -5.68 8.96
N THR A 235 -1.33 -5.11 7.77
CA THR A 235 -2.14 -5.71 6.70
C THR A 235 -1.58 -7.06 6.24
N GLN A 236 -0.25 -7.19 6.15
CA GLN A 236 0.39 -8.43 5.72
C GLN A 236 0.37 -9.53 6.78
N GLU A 237 0.53 -9.18 8.06
CA GLU A 237 0.71 -10.15 9.14
C GLU A 237 -0.55 -10.40 9.98
N SER A 238 -1.62 -9.64 9.75
CA SER A 238 -2.88 -9.85 10.48
C SER A 238 -3.50 -11.19 10.14
N LYS A 239 -3.98 -11.89 11.18
CA LYS A 239 -4.83 -13.09 11.06
C LYS A 239 -6.30 -12.72 10.94
N THR A 240 -6.69 -11.56 11.47
CA THR A 240 -8.02 -10.98 11.33
C THR A 240 -8.07 -10.15 10.05
N LEU A 241 -9.15 -10.23 9.28
CA LEU A 241 -9.35 -9.34 8.14
C LEU A 241 -9.41 -7.89 8.63
N LEU A 242 -8.79 -6.97 7.88
CA LEU A 242 -8.71 -5.56 8.25
C LEU A 242 -9.44 -4.67 7.25
N HIS A 243 -10.21 -3.72 7.75
CA HIS A 243 -10.50 -2.47 7.05
C HIS A 243 -9.49 -1.43 7.49
N SER A 244 -8.58 -1.04 6.60
CA SER A 244 -7.42 -0.20 6.94
C SER A 244 -7.54 1.18 6.30
N TYR A 245 -7.49 2.22 7.12
CA TYR A 245 -7.54 3.61 6.70
C TYR A 245 -6.28 4.34 7.13
N ALA A 246 -5.61 5.02 6.17
CA ALA A 246 -4.47 5.88 6.44
C ALA A 246 -4.91 7.34 6.50
N VAL A 247 -4.52 8.05 7.55
CA VAL A 247 -4.84 9.46 7.76
C VAL A 247 -3.56 10.23 8.04
N CYS A 248 -3.36 11.33 7.31
CA CYS A 248 -2.25 12.25 7.56
C CYS A 248 -2.74 13.70 7.47
N SER A 249 -2.05 14.62 8.13
CA SER A 249 -2.37 16.04 8.03
C SER A 249 -1.73 16.67 6.79
N ASP A 250 -2.42 17.61 6.14
CA ASP A 250 -1.88 18.38 5.00
C ASP A 250 -0.56 19.11 5.32
N LYS A 251 -0.28 19.33 6.59
CA LYS A 251 0.93 20.03 7.05
C LYS A 251 2.21 19.22 6.89
N GLU A 252 2.10 17.93 6.76
CA GLU A 252 3.24 17.01 6.50
C GLU A 252 3.47 16.82 5.00
N ILE A 253 2.50 17.21 4.16
CA ILE A 253 2.62 17.24 2.72
C ILE A 253 3.32 18.57 2.33
N GLY A 254 4.63 18.53 2.11
CA GLY A 254 5.38 19.62 1.47
C GLY A 254 6.00 20.69 2.37
N LYS A 255 6.24 20.48 3.67
CA LYS A 255 7.04 21.40 4.49
C LYS A 255 8.46 20.91 4.72
N HIS A 256 9.34 21.19 3.77
CA HIS A 256 10.78 21.24 4.03
C HIS A 256 11.10 22.40 4.98
N LYS A 257 11.38 22.12 6.24
CA LYS A 257 12.32 22.91 7.05
C LYS A 257 13.41 21.96 7.53
N ALA A 258 14.52 21.99 6.79
CA ALA A 258 15.75 21.34 7.16
C ALA A 258 16.30 21.95 8.46
N THR A 259 16.02 21.33 9.61
CA THR A 259 16.79 21.52 10.86
C THR A 259 16.51 20.37 11.83
N ALA A 260 16.89 19.15 11.47
CA ALA A 260 17.22 18.10 12.43
C ALA A 260 17.92 16.96 11.67
N ILE A 261 19.06 16.55 12.18
CA ILE A 261 20.05 15.65 11.55
C ILE A 261 19.54 14.20 11.34
N ASP A 262 18.31 13.84 11.74
CA ASP A 262 17.77 12.47 11.66
C ASP A 262 16.30 12.37 11.20
N ALA A 263 15.73 13.39 10.61
CA ALA A 263 14.36 13.32 10.10
C ALA A 263 14.36 12.82 8.65
N VAL A 264 14.15 11.53 8.45
CA VAL A 264 13.71 11.00 7.15
C VAL A 264 12.34 11.59 6.87
N THR A 265 12.30 12.61 6.01
CA THR A 265 11.05 13.25 5.59
C THR A 265 10.38 12.35 4.58
N THR A 266 9.41 11.57 5.00
CA THR A 266 8.57 10.77 4.10
C THR A 266 7.49 11.67 3.53
N LEU A 267 7.40 11.72 2.20
CA LEU A 267 6.38 12.48 1.48
C LEU A 267 5.10 11.65 1.32
N ALA A 268 3.95 12.31 1.16
CA ALA A 268 2.65 11.61 1.08
C ALA A 268 2.57 10.59 -0.06
N HIS A 269 3.25 10.83 -1.20
CA HIS A 269 3.32 9.87 -2.30
C HIS A 269 4.20 8.63 -1.98
N GLU A 270 5.01 8.68 -0.94
CA GLU A 270 5.78 7.54 -0.42
C GLU A 270 4.96 6.65 0.51
N LEU A 271 3.77 7.10 0.92
CA LEU A 271 2.76 6.20 1.45
C LEU A 271 2.35 5.24 0.32
N GLN A 272 2.65 3.97 0.51
CA GLN A 272 2.32 2.90 -0.46
C GLN A 272 0.80 2.67 -0.58
N TYR A 273 0.02 3.49 0.08
CA TYR A 273 -1.43 3.37 0.24
C TYR A 273 -2.10 4.73 0.10
N PRO A 274 -3.29 4.78 -0.51
CA PRO A 274 -4.11 5.98 -0.51
C PRO A 274 -4.41 6.46 0.92
N ALA A 275 -4.09 7.71 1.20
CA ALA A 275 -4.40 8.34 2.48
C ALA A 275 -5.43 9.46 2.30
N THR A 276 -6.18 9.76 3.35
CA THR A 276 -7.11 10.90 3.36
C THR A 276 -6.72 11.92 4.42
N THR A 277 -7.00 13.19 4.12
CA THR A 277 -6.93 14.30 5.08
C THR A 277 -8.32 14.78 5.46
N ASP A 278 -9.35 14.25 4.82
CA ASP A 278 -10.76 14.60 5.00
C ASP A 278 -11.38 13.74 6.10
N ALA A 279 -11.59 14.33 7.26
CA ALA A 279 -12.15 13.66 8.43
C ALA A 279 -13.62 13.24 8.24
N GLU A 280 -14.41 13.99 7.46
CA GLU A 280 -15.82 13.66 7.22
C GLU A 280 -15.92 12.46 6.27
N LYS A 281 -15.13 12.47 5.19
CA LYS A 281 -15.03 11.34 4.27
C LYS A 281 -14.54 10.08 4.98
N LEU A 282 -13.53 10.21 5.84
CA LEU A 282 -13.04 9.09 6.66
C LEU A 282 -14.16 8.52 7.54
N ALA A 283 -14.87 9.37 8.27
CA ALA A 283 -15.93 8.94 9.17
C ALA A 283 -17.04 8.20 8.41
N GLN A 284 -17.45 8.73 7.24
CA GLN A 284 -18.43 8.09 6.37
C GLN A 284 -17.96 6.73 5.87
N ASN A 285 -16.70 6.61 5.43
CA ASN A 285 -16.14 5.36 4.93
C ASN A 285 -16.01 4.31 6.05
N VAL A 286 -15.54 4.73 7.22
CA VAL A 286 -15.44 3.84 8.40
C VAL A 286 -16.82 3.33 8.80
N GLU A 287 -17.85 4.16 8.80
CA GLU A 287 -19.21 3.73 9.15
C GLU A 287 -19.83 2.82 8.08
N LYS A 288 -19.63 3.16 6.81
CA LYS A 288 -20.17 2.42 5.67
C LYS A 288 -19.62 1.00 5.54
N HIS A 289 -18.33 0.81 5.81
CA HIS A 289 -17.65 -0.48 5.61
C HIS A 289 -17.42 -1.27 6.90
N HIS A 290 -17.75 -0.70 8.08
CA HIS A 290 -17.61 -1.42 9.33
C HIS A 290 -18.56 -2.62 9.38
N ASP A 291 -18.03 -3.80 9.67
CA ASP A 291 -18.77 -5.06 9.76
C ASP A 291 -18.25 -5.94 10.92
N ASP A 292 -18.89 -7.09 11.12
CA ASP A 292 -18.57 -8.04 12.21
C ASP A 292 -17.43 -9.01 11.84
N ASP A 293 -16.96 -9.03 10.60
CA ASP A 293 -15.91 -9.95 10.13
C ASP A 293 -14.51 -9.32 10.10
N HIS A 294 -14.44 -8.00 10.02
CA HIS A 294 -13.20 -7.23 9.97
C HIS A 294 -12.91 -6.49 11.26
N MET A 295 -11.65 -6.27 11.55
CA MET A 295 -11.19 -5.25 12.49
C MET A 295 -10.93 -3.96 11.73
N THR A 296 -11.66 -2.90 12.06
CA THR A 296 -11.48 -1.58 11.42
C THR A 296 -10.35 -0.81 12.08
N VAL A 297 -9.31 -0.48 11.33
CA VAL A 297 -8.12 0.20 11.88
C VAL A 297 -7.91 1.53 11.17
N VAL A 298 -7.85 2.61 11.93
CA VAL A 298 -7.43 3.92 11.47
C VAL A 298 -6.00 4.16 11.92
N PHE A 299 -5.08 4.27 10.96
CA PHE A 299 -3.69 4.62 11.18
C PHE A 299 -3.53 6.12 10.97
N SER A 300 -3.01 6.86 11.95
CA SER A 300 -2.84 8.30 11.85
C SER A 300 -1.53 8.76 12.45
N THR A 301 -1.02 9.89 11.96
CA THR A 301 -0.03 10.68 12.68
C THR A 301 -0.71 11.53 13.75
N TYR A 302 0.01 11.92 14.81
CA TYR A 302 -0.49 12.79 15.88
C TYR A 302 0.10 14.20 15.86
#